data_5102a8dc421e22c7c6b23c04601d934b
#
_entry.id   5102a8dc421e22c7c6b23c04601d934b
#
_cell.length_a   1.000
_cell.length_b   1.000
_cell.length_c   1.000
_cell.angle_alpha   90.00
_cell.angle_beta   90.00
_cell.angle_gamma   90.00
#
_symmetry.space_group_name_H-M   'P 1'
#
loop_
_entity.id
_entity.type
_entity.pdbx_description
1 polymer ?
#
loop_
_entity_poly.entity_id
_entity_poly.type
_entity_poly.pdbx_seq_one_letter_code
_entity_poly.pdbx_strand_id
1 'polypeptide(L)'
;MSGKIELMSIVEKARIRARRMHEGQKDKYGNPYFEHLERVAKRVREMEYDFIDDTSDIELYVATAYLHDAVEDTDAEIDDLHSFGPEVSTGVHLLTRPKGIKYADYIDQIVSPPKYEDIYPQTDVGGKIARVVKLADILDHLQGPTPCPPELIKRYEKSLYRLITKAGY
;
A
#
# COMPACT_ATOMS: atom_id res chain seq x y z
N MET A 1 -2.65 12.86 39.52
CA MET A 1 -2.98 11.80 38.55
C MET A 1 -2.42 12.24 37.21
N SER A 2 -1.22 11.75 36.85
CA SER A 2 -0.60 12.04 35.56
C SER A 2 -1.25 11.13 34.53
N GLY A 3 -2.21 11.64 33.75
CA GLY A 3 -2.75 10.92 32.61
C GLY A 3 -1.63 10.77 31.59
N LYS A 4 -1.09 9.55 31.40
CA LYS A 4 -0.29 9.21 30.23
C LYS A 4 -1.15 9.52 29.00
N ILE A 5 -0.77 10.55 28.28
CA ILE A 5 -1.23 10.73 26.90
C ILE A 5 -0.52 9.62 26.14
N GLU A 6 -1.23 8.52 25.91
CA GLU A 6 -0.75 7.45 25.06
C GLU A 6 -0.73 8.01 23.64
N LEU A 7 0.47 8.23 23.11
CA LEU A 7 0.66 8.72 21.75
C LEU A 7 0.18 7.59 20.81
N MET A 8 -0.84 7.89 20.00
CA MET A 8 -1.34 6.95 18.98
C MET A 8 -0.20 6.52 18.07
N SER A 9 -0.12 5.21 17.79
CA SER A 9 0.85 4.64 16.84
C SER A 9 0.61 5.19 15.42
N ILE A 10 1.64 5.10 14.57
CA ILE A 10 1.53 5.50 13.15
C ILE A 10 0.43 4.70 12.45
N VAL A 11 0.27 3.43 12.78
CA VAL A 11 -0.75 2.54 12.21
C VAL A 11 -2.15 2.99 12.59
N GLU A 12 -2.39 3.33 13.87
CA GLU A 12 -3.69 3.84 14.30
C GLU A 12 -4.05 5.16 13.63
N LYS A 13 -3.09 6.07 13.50
CA LYS A 13 -3.27 7.33 12.76
C LYS A 13 -3.63 7.07 11.30
N ALA A 14 -2.89 6.18 10.63
CA ALA A 14 -3.13 5.81 9.24
C ALA A 14 -4.51 5.16 9.06
N ARG A 15 -4.88 4.23 9.94
CA ARG A 15 -6.18 3.57 9.94
C ARG A 15 -7.35 4.57 10.07
N ILE A 16 -7.24 5.51 11.01
CA ILE A 16 -8.28 6.53 11.21
C ILE A 16 -8.34 7.47 10.00
N ARG A 17 -7.18 7.88 9.47
CA ARG A 17 -7.10 8.75 8.30
C ARG A 17 -7.72 8.08 7.07
N ALA A 18 -7.34 6.85 6.76
CA ALA A 18 -7.89 6.07 5.66
C ALA A 18 -9.41 5.90 5.77
N ARG A 19 -9.91 5.57 6.97
CA ARG A 19 -11.36 5.43 7.21
C ARG A 19 -12.14 6.70 6.88
N ARG A 20 -11.59 7.87 7.23
CA ARG A 20 -12.21 9.17 6.91
C ARG A 20 -12.15 9.49 5.43
N MET A 21 -11.01 9.22 4.78
CA MET A 21 -10.83 9.48 3.35
C MET A 21 -11.77 8.65 2.48
N HIS A 22 -12.03 7.40 2.87
CA HIS A 22 -12.89 6.46 2.16
C HIS A 22 -14.30 6.36 2.77
N GLU A 23 -14.74 7.35 3.55
CA GLU A 23 -16.07 7.38 4.16
C GLU A 23 -17.16 7.34 3.09
N GLY A 24 -18.08 6.38 3.21
CA GLY A 24 -19.18 6.18 2.25
C GLY A 24 -18.77 5.53 0.92
N GLN A 25 -17.48 5.35 0.64
CA GLN A 25 -17.02 4.63 -0.55
C GLN A 25 -17.34 3.14 -0.45
N LYS A 26 -17.79 2.57 -1.58
CA LYS A 26 -18.11 1.15 -1.71
C LYS A 26 -17.34 0.52 -2.86
N ASP A 27 -17.03 -0.76 -2.70
CA ASP A 27 -16.53 -1.57 -3.80
C ASP A 27 -17.64 -1.84 -4.84
N LYS A 28 -17.28 -2.48 -5.96
CA LYS A 28 -18.23 -2.82 -7.04
C LYS A 28 -19.33 -3.83 -6.62
N TYR A 29 -19.21 -4.42 -5.43
CA TYR A 29 -20.20 -5.34 -4.87
C TYR A 29 -21.05 -4.70 -3.76
N GLY A 30 -20.79 -3.42 -3.44
CA GLY A 30 -21.54 -2.63 -2.45
C GLY A 30 -21.00 -2.73 -1.02
N ASN A 31 -19.88 -3.41 -0.79
CA ASN A 31 -19.26 -3.48 0.53
C ASN A 31 -18.46 -2.19 0.83
N PRO A 32 -18.33 -1.80 2.11
CA PRO A 32 -17.49 -0.67 2.49
C PRO A 32 -16.04 -0.86 1.99
N TYR A 33 -15.53 0.11 1.23
CA TYR A 33 -14.18 0.02 0.67
C TYR A 33 -13.10 -0.12 1.74
N PHE A 34 -13.32 0.49 2.90
CA PHE A 34 -12.41 0.41 4.04
C PHE A 34 -12.10 -1.03 4.50
N GLU A 35 -13.02 -1.97 4.31
CA GLU A 35 -12.78 -3.39 4.62
C GLU A 35 -11.66 -4.00 3.76
N HIS A 36 -11.52 -3.56 2.51
CA HIS A 36 -10.39 -3.94 1.66
C HIS A 36 -9.07 -3.46 2.28
N LEU A 37 -8.99 -2.19 2.70
CA LEU A 37 -7.78 -1.63 3.33
C LEU A 37 -7.41 -2.38 4.62
N GLU A 38 -8.38 -2.75 5.43
CA GLU A 38 -8.16 -3.57 6.65
C GLU A 38 -7.59 -4.96 6.30
N ARG A 39 -8.10 -5.62 5.26
CA ARG A 39 -7.59 -6.92 4.81
C ARG A 39 -6.17 -6.82 4.25
N VAL A 40 -5.87 -5.79 3.45
CA VAL A 40 -4.52 -5.56 2.92
C VAL A 40 -3.54 -5.31 4.06
N ALA A 41 -3.88 -4.46 5.02
CA ALA A 41 -3.05 -4.20 6.20
C ALA A 41 -2.80 -5.48 7.04
N LYS A 42 -3.81 -6.32 7.21
CA LYS A 42 -3.67 -7.62 7.87
C LYS A 42 -2.72 -8.55 7.10
N ARG A 43 -2.86 -8.66 5.77
CA ARG A 43 -1.97 -9.48 4.93
C ARG A 43 -0.52 -9.02 5.02
N VAL A 44 -0.27 -7.73 5.05
CA VAL A 44 1.09 -7.18 5.22
C VAL A 44 1.70 -7.68 6.53
N ARG A 45 0.97 -7.69 7.64
CA ARG A 45 1.47 -8.26 8.91
C ARG A 45 1.76 -9.76 8.82
N GLU A 46 0.93 -10.51 8.10
CA GLU A 46 1.12 -11.95 7.88
C GLU A 46 2.34 -12.26 6.99
N MET A 47 2.75 -11.31 6.15
CA MET A 47 3.93 -11.42 5.27
C MET A 47 5.26 -11.03 5.95
N GLU A 48 5.24 -10.54 7.20
CA GLU A 48 6.41 -10.00 7.89
C GLU A 48 7.64 -10.92 7.83
N TYR A 49 7.44 -12.21 8.01
CA TYR A 49 8.55 -13.19 8.05
C TYR A 49 9.09 -13.59 6.68
N ASP A 50 8.29 -13.40 5.63
CA ASP A 50 8.62 -13.90 4.28
C ASP A 50 9.23 -12.81 3.39
N PHE A 51 8.84 -11.53 3.59
CA PHE A 51 9.12 -10.45 2.65
C PHE A 51 9.70 -9.17 3.28
N ILE A 52 9.74 -9.10 4.60
CA ILE A 52 10.21 -7.92 5.35
C ILE A 52 11.43 -8.36 6.17
N ASP A 53 12.55 -7.68 5.99
CA ASP A 53 13.76 -7.99 6.74
C ASP A 53 13.64 -7.54 8.22
N ASP A 54 14.38 -8.23 9.13
CA ASP A 54 14.32 -8.00 10.57
C ASP A 54 14.68 -6.57 11.01
N THR A 55 15.26 -5.77 10.11
CA THR A 55 15.66 -4.38 10.38
C THR A 55 14.59 -3.39 9.98
N SER A 56 13.55 -3.85 9.29
CA SER A 56 12.48 -3.00 8.78
C SER A 56 11.41 -2.76 9.85
N ASP A 57 10.89 -1.53 9.89
CA ASP A 57 9.77 -1.19 10.74
C ASP A 57 8.45 -1.60 10.07
N ILE A 58 7.90 -2.73 10.50
CA ILE A 58 6.62 -3.27 10.01
C ILE A 58 5.47 -2.26 10.10
N GLU A 59 5.50 -1.34 11.08
CA GLU A 59 4.44 -0.35 11.22
C GLU A 59 4.38 0.61 10.04
N LEU A 60 5.51 0.91 9.37
CA LEU A 60 5.54 1.72 8.15
C LEU A 60 4.81 1.01 6.98
N TYR A 61 5.02 -0.31 6.85
CA TYR A 61 4.36 -1.12 5.84
C TYR A 61 2.86 -1.18 6.07
N VAL A 62 2.44 -1.42 7.32
CA VAL A 62 1.02 -1.49 7.68
C VAL A 62 0.34 -0.12 7.55
N ALA A 63 1.01 0.97 7.94
CA ALA A 63 0.49 2.32 7.74
C ALA A 63 0.31 2.63 6.24
N THR A 64 1.30 2.26 5.40
CA THR A 64 1.20 2.42 3.94
C THR A 64 0.06 1.56 3.38
N ALA A 65 -0.16 0.35 3.89
CA ALA A 65 -1.26 -0.51 3.47
C ALA A 65 -2.64 0.12 3.72
N TYR A 66 -2.82 0.84 4.83
CA TYR A 66 -4.05 1.59 5.06
C TYR A 66 -4.22 2.78 4.10
N LEU A 67 -3.14 3.39 3.65
CA LEU A 67 -3.15 4.63 2.87
C LEU A 67 -2.95 4.42 1.36
N HIS A 68 -2.73 3.19 0.89
CA HIS A 68 -2.21 2.91 -0.45
C HIS A 68 -3.10 3.43 -1.59
N ASP A 69 -4.41 3.46 -1.40
CA ASP A 69 -5.38 3.94 -2.38
C ASP A 69 -5.87 5.38 -2.11
N ALA A 70 -5.36 6.04 -1.06
CA ALA A 70 -5.85 7.34 -0.65
C ALA A 70 -5.76 8.39 -1.77
N VAL A 71 -4.64 8.44 -2.48
CA VAL A 71 -4.40 9.43 -3.55
C VAL A 71 -5.04 8.99 -4.88
N GLU A 72 -5.15 7.68 -5.15
CA GLU A 72 -5.76 7.18 -6.39
C GLU A 72 -7.29 7.30 -6.36
N ASP A 73 -7.90 7.06 -5.21
CA ASP A 73 -9.36 6.86 -5.08
C ASP A 73 -10.10 7.96 -4.31
N THR A 74 -9.40 8.99 -3.81
CA THR A 74 -10.00 10.11 -3.08
C THR A 74 -9.47 11.46 -3.57
N ASP A 75 -9.91 12.55 -2.96
CA ASP A 75 -9.39 13.91 -3.25
C ASP A 75 -8.08 14.23 -2.53
N ALA A 76 -7.44 13.25 -1.86
CA ALA A 76 -6.19 13.44 -1.16
C ALA A 76 -5.00 13.60 -2.12
N GLU A 77 -4.07 14.45 -1.73
CA GLU A 77 -2.78 14.59 -2.41
C GLU A 77 -1.65 13.96 -1.58
N ILE A 78 -0.51 13.69 -2.21
CA ILE A 78 0.65 13.12 -1.52
C ILE A 78 1.11 13.99 -0.34
N ASP A 79 1.00 15.30 -0.46
CA ASP A 79 1.36 16.27 0.57
C ASP A 79 0.54 16.10 1.86
N ASP A 80 -0.70 15.64 1.76
CA ASP A 80 -1.56 15.31 2.91
C ASP A 80 -1.02 14.17 3.76
N LEU A 81 -0.10 13.38 3.22
CA LEU A 81 0.47 12.19 3.84
C LEU A 81 1.87 12.42 4.41
N HIS A 82 2.48 13.58 4.23
CA HIS A 82 3.82 13.89 4.74
C HIS A 82 3.96 13.73 6.27
N SER A 83 2.86 13.89 7.00
CA SER A 83 2.83 13.69 8.46
C SER A 83 3.07 12.23 8.90
N PHE A 84 3.01 11.26 7.97
CA PHE A 84 3.31 9.85 8.20
C PHE A 84 4.77 9.49 7.94
N GLY A 85 5.61 10.44 7.54
CA GLY A 85 7.01 10.24 7.23
C GLY A 85 7.28 10.01 5.73
N PRO A 86 8.55 10.22 5.32
CA PRO A 86 8.94 10.13 3.92
C PRO A 86 8.81 8.71 3.34
N GLU A 87 9.04 7.67 4.14
CA GLU A 87 8.95 6.28 3.72
C GLU A 87 7.52 5.92 3.33
N VAL A 88 6.54 6.28 4.16
CA VAL A 88 5.11 6.05 3.91
C VAL A 88 4.65 6.87 2.71
N SER A 89 4.99 8.17 2.66
CA SER A 89 4.61 9.04 1.54
C SER A 89 5.18 8.54 0.21
N THR A 90 6.45 8.12 0.19
CA THR A 90 7.08 7.54 -1.00
C THR A 90 6.41 6.22 -1.38
N GLY A 91 6.11 5.36 -0.40
CA GLY A 91 5.40 4.10 -0.62
C GLY A 91 4.03 4.34 -1.28
N VAL A 92 3.23 5.25 -0.76
CA VAL A 92 1.92 5.60 -1.33
C VAL A 92 2.07 6.23 -2.72
N HIS A 93 3.04 7.13 -2.91
CA HIS A 93 3.31 7.73 -4.22
C HIS A 93 3.59 6.66 -5.30
N LEU A 94 4.44 5.69 -5.00
CA LEU A 94 4.76 4.58 -5.90
C LEU A 94 3.54 3.66 -6.15
N LEU A 95 2.63 3.56 -5.20
CA LEU A 95 1.39 2.77 -5.31
C LEU A 95 0.28 3.51 -6.05
N THR A 96 0.37 4.82 -6.19
CA THR A 96 -0.57 5.64 -6.96
C THR A 96 -0.25 5.55 -8.45
N ARG A 97 -1.12 4.89 -9.22
CA ARG A 97 -0.90 4.73 -10.67
C ARG A 97 -1.23 6.02 -11.42
N PRO A 98 -0.25 6.63 -12.13
CA PRO A 98 -0.51 7.80 -12.95
C PRO A 98 -1.53 7.52 -14.06
N LYS A 99 -2.40 8.51 -14.34
CA LYS A 99 -3.38 8.39 -15.42
C LYS A 99 -2.69 8.16 -16.78
N GLY A 100 -3.21 7.20 -17.55
CA GLY A 100 -2.70 6.89 -18.89
C GLY A 100 -1.52 5.89 -18.93
N ILE A 101 -0.93 5.53 -17.81
CA ILE A 101 0.13 4.50 -17.77
C ILE A 101 -0.50 3.10 -17.84
N LYS A 102 0.10 2.23 -18.66
CA LYS A 102 -0.28 0.82 -18.72
C LYS A 102 -0.02 0.14 -17.38
N TYR A 103 -0.90 -0.78 -16.99
CA TYR A 103 -0.76 -1.47 -15.72
C TYR A 103 0.57 -2.23 -15.58
N ALA A 104 1.08 -2.81 -16.68
CA ALA A 104 2.38 -3.50 -16.66
C ALA A 104 3.56 -2.55 -16.37
N ASP A 105 3.54 -1.36 -16.98
CA ASP A 105 4.58 -0.35 -16.78
C ASP A 105 4.54 0.22 -15.35
N TYR A 106 3.34 0.37 -14.79
CA TYR A 106 3.14 0.73 -13.39
C TYR A 106 3.73 -0.32 -12.44
N ILE A 107 3.51 -1.61 -12.68
CA ILE A 107 4.14 -2.68 -11.89
C ILE A 107 5.66 -2.65 -12.02
N ASP A 108 6.20 -2.38 -13.21
CA ASP A 108 7.64 -2.25 -13.41
C ASP A 108 8.25 -1.06 -12.63
N GLN A 109 7.51 0.04 -12.46
CA GLN A 109 7.93 1.18 -11.62
C GLN A 109 7.97 0.81 -10.13
N ILE A 110 7.05 -0.02 -9.64
CA ILE A 110 7.08 -0.53 -8.26
C ILE A 110 8.28 -1.47 -8.04
N VAL A 111 8.56 -2.33 -9.02
CA VAL A 111 9.67 -3.30 -8.95
C VAL A 111 11.03 -2.63 -9.02
N SER A 112 11.16 -1.61 -9.86
CA SER A 112 12.39 -0.85 -10.08
C SER A 112 12.06 0.65 -10.07
N PRO A 113 11.82 1.21 -8.88
CA PRO A 113 11.44 2.61 -8.77
C PRO A 113 12.54 3.49 -9.34
N PRO A 114 12.17 4.55 -10.08
CA PRO A 114 13.11 5.54 -10.53
C PRO A 114 13.80 6.19 -9.32
N LYS A 115 15.08 6.50 -9.43
CA LYS A 115 15.81 7.19 -8.37
C LYS A 115 15.38 8.65 -8.32
N TYR A 116 14.59 8.99 -7.30
CA TYR A 116 14.14 10.36 -7.02
C TYR A 116 15.01 10.99 -5.92
N GLU A 117 16.34 10.94 -6.06
CA GLU A 117 17.29 11.37 -5.03
C GLU A 117 17.05 12.81 -4.53
N ASP A 118 16.54 13.69 -5.40
CA ASP A 118 16.26 15.08 -5.08
C ASP A 118 14.88 15.33 -4.46
N ILE A 119 13.91 14.42 -4.67
CA ILE A 119 12.50 14.60 -4.26
C ILE A 119 12.14 13.66 -3.12
N TYR A 120 12.58 12.40 -3.19
CA TYR A 120 12.29 11.36 -2.22
C TYR A 120 13.57 10.59 -1.82
N PRO A 121 14.34 11.10 -0.84
CA PRO A 121 15.63 10.50 -0.43
C PRO A 121 15.48 9.07 0.15
N GLN A 122 14.27 8.65 0.52
CA GLN A 122 13.96 7.32 1.07
C GLN A 122 13.36 6.36 0.03
N THR A 123 13.70 6.55 -1.26
CA THR A 123 13.13 5.74 -2.37
C THR A 123 13.35 4.24 -2.19
N ASP A 124 14.51 3.83 -1.64
CA ASP A 124 14.80 2.40 -1.45
C ASP A 124 13.86 1.75 -0.42
N VAL A 125 13.61 2.41 0.72
CA VAL A 125 12.68 1.92 1.75
C VAL A 125 11.24 2.01 1.26
N GLY A 126 10.84 3.16 0.72
CA GLY A 126 9.50 3.34 0.14
C GLY A 126 9.21 2.36 -1.01
N GLY A 127 10.22 2.01 -1.80
CA GLY A 127 10.13 1.00 -2.85
C GLY A 127 9.89 -0.41 -2.32
N LYS A 128 10.60 -0.81 -1.25
CA LYS A 128 10.34 -2.08 -0.56
C LYS A 128 8.93 -2.13 0.00
N ILE A 129 8.50 -1.06 0.69
CA ILE A 129 7.16 -0.92 1.24
C ILE A 129 6.11 -1.05 0.13
N ALA A 130 6.23 -0.28 -0.94
CA ALA A 130 5.28 -0.30 -2.07
C ALA A 130 5.14 -1.71 -2.67
N ARG A 131 6.25 -2.44 -2.80
CA ARG A 131 6.26 -3.81 -3.33
C ARG A 131 5.48 -4.78 -2.45
N VAL A 132 5.74 -4.78 -1.15
CA VAL A 132 5.05 -5.67 -0.19
C VAL A 132 3.56 -5.33 -0.12
N VAL A 133 3.22 -4.04 -0.04
CA VAL A 133 1.82 -3.61 -0.01
C VAL A 133 1.11 -3.99 -1.31
N LYS A 134 1.76 -3.86 -2.48
CA LYS A 134 1.16 -4.27 -3.77
C LYS A 134 0.97 -5.78 -3.88
N LEU A 135 1.88 -6.58 -3.31
CA LEU A 135 1.67 -8.03 -3.19
C LEU A 135 0.42 -8.34 -2.36
N ALA A 136 0.28 -7.72 -1.20
CA ALA A 136 -0.86 -7.91 -0.31
C ALA A 136 -2.20 -7.47 -0.96
N ASP A 137 -2.20 -6.34 -1.65
CA ASP A 137 -3.34 -5.81 -2.41
C ASP A 137 -3.79 -6.79 -3.49
N ILE A 138 -2.87 -7.24 -4.35
CA ILE A 138 -3.18 -8.20 -5.41
C ILE A 138 -3.70 -9.51 -4.83
N LEU A 139 -3.12 -9.99 -3.74
CA LEU A 139 -3.60 -11.20 -3.07
C LEU A 139 -5.00 -11.01 -2.47
N ASP A 140 -5.33 -9.82 -1.96
CA ASP A 140 -6.70 -9.55 -1.52
C ASP A 140 -7.70 -9.58 -2.66
N HIS A 141 -7.33 -9.06 -3.83
CA HIS A 141 -8.16 -9.17 -5.04
C HIS A 141 -8.35 -10.60 -5.54
N LEU A 142 -7.34 -11.46 -5.42
CA LEU A 142 -7.39 -12.85 -5.90
C LEU A 142 -8.06 -13.81 -4.92
N GLN A 143 -7.89 -13.59 -3.61
CA GLN A 143 -8.24 -14.54 -2.54
C GLN A 143 -9.24 -13.95 -1.53
N GLY A 144 -9.61 -12.69 -1.69
CA GLY A 144 -10.54 -11.99 -0.80
C GLY A 144 -11.98 -12.50 -0.93
N PRO A 145 -12.89 -11.94 -0.14
CA PRO A 145 -14.28 -12.40 -0.09
C PRO A 145 -15.08 -12.08 -1.37
N THR A 146 -14.57 -11.17 -2.20
CA THR A 146 -15.23 -10.78 -3.46
C THR A 146 -14.57 -11.47 -4.65
N PRO A 147 -15.36 -12.07 -5.58
CA PRO A 147 -14.79 -12.76 -6.72
C PRO A 147 -13.93 -11.84 -7.61
N CYS A 148 -12.71 -12.26 -7.91
CA CYS A 148 -11.88 -11.55 -8.88
C CYS A 148 -12.43 -11.78 -10.30
N PRO A 149 -12.67 -10.71 -11.10
CA PRO A 149 -13.08 -10.87 -12.49
C PRO A 149 -12.06 -11.69 -13.29
N PRO A 150 -12.51 -12.66 -14.12
CA PRO A 150 -11.61 -13.54 -14.87
C PRO A 150 -10.57 -12.80 -15.72
N GLU A 151 -10.93 -11.66 -16.29
CA GLU A 151 -10.06 -10.81 -17.10
C GLU A 151 -8.91 -10.18 -16.28
N LEU A 152 -9.07 -10.04 -14.97
CA LEU A 152 -8.06 -9.49 -14.07
C LEU A 152 -7.12 -10.57 -13.51
N ILE A 153 -7.57 -11.82 -13.38
CA ILE A 153 -6.78 -12.92 -12.79
C ILE A 153 -5.42 -13.04 -13.46
N LYS A 154 -5.38 -13.21 -14.79
CA LYS A 154 -4.12 -13.36 -15.54
C LYS A 154 -3.21 -12.14 -15.40
N ARG A 155 -3.79 -10.94 -15.30
CA ARG A 155 -3.02 -9.71 -15.08
C ARG A 155 -2.39 -9.69 -13.70
N TYR A 156 -3.12 -10.07 -12.68
CA TYR A 156 -2.65 -10.14 -11.30
C TYR A 156 -1.61 -11.24 -11.09
N GLU A 157 -1.81 -12.43 -11.66
CA GLU A 157 -0.82 -13.51 -11.61
C GLU A 157 0.53 -13.11 -12.22
N LYS A 158 0.52 -12.44 -13.39
CA LYS A 158 1.73 -11.91 -14.01
C LYS A 158 2.41 -10.84 -13.15
N SER A 159 1.62 -10.02 -12.46
CA SER A 159 2.14 -8.98 -11.57
C SER A 159 2.76 -9.57 -10.33
N LEU A 160 2.13 -10.56 -9.70
CA LEU A 160 2.71 -11.30 -8.57
C LEU A 160 4.05 -11.91 -8.95
N TYR A 161 4.13 -12.59 -10.09
CA TYR A 161 5.39 -13.17 -10.57
C TYR A 161 6.49 -12.10 -10.69
N ARG A 162 6.19 -10.93 -11.26
CA ARG A 162 7.15 -9.82 -11.40
C ARG A 162 7.59 -9.27 -10.05
N LEU A 163 6.63 -9.02 -9.15
CA LEU A 163 6.90 -8.47 -7.81
C LEU A 163 7.76 -9.41 -6.96
N ILE A 164 7.57 -10.72 -7.09
CA ILE A 164 8.34 -11.72 -6.33
C ILE A 164 9.73 -11.94 -6.96
N THR A 165 9.81 -12.22 -8.26
CA THR A 165 11.07 -12.67 -8.88
C THR A 165 12.10 -11.57 -9.07
N LYS A 166 11.68 -10.32 -9.28
CA LYS A 166 12.61 -9.18 -9.40
C LYS A 166 12.99 -8.56 -8.06
N ALA A 167 12.42 -9.06 -6.97
CA ALA A 167 12.74 -8.61 -5.62
C ALA A 167 14.13 -9.05 -5.14
N GLY A 168 14.79 -9.98 -5.86
CA GLY A 168 16.13 -10.46 -5.47
C GLY A 168 16.12 -11.36 -4.23
N TYR A 169 15.01 -12.08 -3.98
CA TYR A 169 14.94 -13.15 -2.97
C TYR A 169 15.40 -14.47 -3.56
#